data_e6d5054be9b91aaa78367b5ffc33bac7
#
_entry.id   e6d5054be9b91aaa78367b5ffc33bac7
#
_cell.length_a   1.000
_cell.length_b   1.000
_cell.length_c   1.000
_cell.angle_alpha   90.00
_cell.angle_beta   90.00
_cell.angle_gamma   90.00
#
_symmetry.space_group_name_H-M   'P 1'
#
loop_
_entity.id
_entity.type
_entity.pdbx_description
1 polymer ?
#
loop_
_entity_poly.entity_id
_entity_poly.type
_entity_poly.pdbx_seq_one_letter_code
_entity_poly.pdbx_strand_id
1 'polypeptide(L)'
;MKIHINDLSFKCIIGILDFERIKKQKVVINLSFEYDFSNDKFIDYSEVVDLIKQTMKKEKFQLIEDAILYLTKLLNQTYEIKNLKLKISKPTILKDCIVSLSN
;
A
#
# COMPACT_ATOMS: atom_id res chain seq x y z
N MET A 1 14.17 -14.41 4.63
CA MET A 1 13.77 -14.15 3.22
C MET A 1 13.08 -12.80 3.15
N LYS A 2 13.23 -12.08 2.04
CA LYS A 2 12.63 -10.76 1.88
C LYS A 2 11.79 -10.71 0.60
N ILE A 3 10.55 -10.24 0.72
CA ILE A 3 9.67 -10.03 -0.44
C ILE A 3 9.69 -8.55 -0.80
N HIS A 4 9.82 -8.28 -2.10
CA HIS A 4 9.70 -6.95 -2.69
C HIS A 4 8.52 -6.94 -3.63
N ILE A 5 7.61 -5.99 -3.44
CA ILE A 5 6.50 -5.74 -4.37
C ILE A 5 6.68 -4.31 -4.87
N ASN A 6 7.07 -4.19 -6.13
CA ASN A 6 7.44 -2.91 -6.73
C ASN A 6 6.38 -2.47 -7.73
N ASP A 7 6.05 -1.18 -7.67
CA ASP A 7 5.17 -0.51 -8.64
C ASP A 7 3.77 -1.14 -8.75
N LEU A 8 3.21 -1.55 -7.61
CA LEU A 8 1.81 -1.98 -7.58
C LEU A 8 0.93 -0.78 -7.88
N SER A 9 0.27 -0.79 -9.04
CA SER A 9 -0.49 0.35 -9.56
C SER A 9 -1.96 0.01 -9.72
N PHE A 10 -2.83 0.89 -9.25
CA PHE A 10 -4.27 0.79 -9.43
C PHE A 10 -4.91 2.14 -9.14
N LYS A 11 -6.23 2.25 -9.33
CA LYS A 11 -6.98 3.48 -9.06
C LYS A 11 -7.88 3.29 -7.84
N CYS A 12 -7.94 4.31 -6.98
CA CYS A 12 -8.85 4.34 -5.84
C CYS A 12 -9.16 5.79 -5.44
N ILE A 13 -10.16 5.94 -4.57
CA ILE A 13 -10.47 7.23 -3.93
C ILE A 13 -9.47 7.41 -2.79
N ILE A 14 -8.71 8.49 -2.85
CA ILE A 14 -7.76 8.86 -1.79
C ILE A 14 -7.46 10.35 -1.87
N GLY A 15 -7.49 11.04 -0.72
CA GLY A 15 -7.17 12.46 -0.63
C GLY A 15 -8.22 13.26 0.10
N ILE A 16 -7.88 14.52 0.44
CA ILE A 16 -8.72 15.43 1.23
C ILE A 16 -9.44 16.46 0.37
N LEU A 17 -9.00 16.68 -0.87
CA LEU A 17 -9.62 17.68 -1.75
C LEU A 17 -10.95 17.16 -2.30
N ASP A 18 -11.88 18.07 -2.55
CA ASP A 18 -13.23 17.70 -2.97
C ASP A 18 -13.24 16.77 -4.19
N PHE A 19 -12.43 17.08 -5.21
CA PHE A 19 -12.37 16.25 -6.40
C PHE A 19 -11.74 14.87 -6.12
N GLU A 20 -10.86 14.77 -5.13
CA GLU A 20 -10.25 13.50 -4.73
C GLU A 20 -11.24 12.57 -4.05
N ARG A 21 -12.32 13.11 -3.46
CA ARG A 21 -13.37 12.31 -2.81
C ARG A 21 -14.38 11.73 -3.80
N ILE A 22 -14.39 12.23 -5.01
CA ILE A 22 -15.38 11.85 -6.03
C ILE A 22 -14.73 11.02 -7.13
N LYS A 23 -13.52 11.37 -7.55
CA LYS A 23 -12.85 10.75 -8.69
C LYS A 23 -11.68 9.88 -8.23
N LYS A 24 -11.66 8.65 -8.73
CA LYS A 24 -10.53 7.74 -8.51
C LYS A 24 -9.27 8.28 -9.15
N GLN A 25 -8.15 8.12 -8.47
CA GLN A 25 -6.85 8.48 -9.02
C GLN A 25 -5.88 7.31 -8.93
N LYS A 26 -4.86 7.34 -9.77
CA LYS A 26 -3.81 6.34 -9.75
C LYS A 26 -2.97 6.46 -8.49
N VAL A 27 -2.72 5.32 -7.87
CA VAL A 27 -1.72 5.18 -6.80
C VAL A 27 -0.70 4.14 -7.21
N VAL A 28 0.51 4.31 -6.71
CA VAL A 28 1.59 3.34 -6.90
C VAL A 28 2.13 2.99 -5.52
N ILE A 29 2.12 1.71 -5.21
CA ILE A 29 2.56 1.22 -3.91
C ILE A 29 3.80 0.36 -4.09
N ASN A 30 4.82 0.67 -3.30
CA ASN A 30 6.05 -0.11 -3.22
C ASN A 30 6.20 -0.57 -1.77
N LEU A 31 6.45 -1.86 -1.58
CA LEU A 31 6.64 -2.40 -0.25
C LEU A 31 7.66 -3.52 -0.24
N SER A 32 8.27 -3.70 0.91
CA SER A 32 9.14 -4.84 1.16
C SER A 32 8.99 -5.26 2.62
N PHE A 33 9.18 -6.53 2.88
CA PHE A 33 9.16 -7.07 4.23
C PHE A 33 9.96 -8.36 4.29
N GLU A 34 10.34 -8.75 5.48
CA GLU A 34 11.09 -9.98 5.75
C GLU A 34 10.20 -11.00 6.45
N TYR A 35 10.46 -12.27 6.20
CA TYR A 35 9.78 -13.36 6.88
C TYR A 35 10.71 -14.57 6.97
N ASP A 36 10.40 -15.46 7.90
CA ASP A 36 11.17 -16.69 8.09
C ASP A 36 10.61 -17.79 7.18
N PHE A 37 11.35 -18.08 6.11
CA PHE A 37 11.02 -19.17 5.22
C PHE A 37 11.56 -20.48 5.80
N SER A 38 10.67 -21.40 6.14
CA SER A 38 11.06 -22.71 6.67
C SER A 38 9.97 -23.74 6.40
N ASN A 39 10.37 -24.93 5.96
CA ASN A 39 9.45 -26.04 5.68
C ASN A 39 8.28 -25.59 4.82
N ASP A 40 7.05 -25.73 5.30
CA ASP A 40 5.85 -25.39 4.55
C ASP A 40 5.37 -23.95 4.77
N LYS A 41 6.18 -23.12 5.43
CA LYS A 41 5.81 -21.72 5.73
C LYS A 41 6.29 -20.81 4.63
N PHE A 42 5.35 -20.29 3.86
CA PHE A 42 5.63 -19.27 2.86
C PHE A 42 4.50 -18.24 2.87
N ILE A 43 4.78 -17.08 2.30
CA ILE A 43 3.79 -16.02 2.15
C ILE A 43 3.42 -15.94 0.68
N ASP A 44 2.11 -16.05 0.39
CA ASP A 44 1.59 -15.87 -0.95
C ASP A 44 1.49 -14.38 -1.24
N TYR A 45 2.42 -13.85 -2.03
CA TYR A 45 2.45 -12.42 -2.35
C TYR A 45 1.22 -11.97 -3.15
N SER A 46 0.54 -12.87 -3.86
CA SER A 46 -0.69 -12.50 -4.55
C SER A 46 -1.80 -12.17 -3.56
N GLU A 47 -1.87 -12.86 -2.42
CA GLU A 47 -2.80 -12.52 -1.34
C GLU A 47 -2.48 -11.16 -0.73
N VAL A 48 -1.20 -10.86 -0.54
CA VAL A 48 -0.76 -9.57 -0.01
C VAL A 48 -1.20 -8.43 -0.93
N VAL A 49 -0.99 -8.59 -2.23
CA VAL A 49 -1.39 -7.60 -3.24
C VAL A 49 -2.90 -7.41 -3.23
N ASP A 50 -3.67 -8.50 -3.22
CA ASP A 50 -5.14 -8.41 -3.21
C ASP A 50 -5.65 -7.73 -1.95
N LEU A 51 -5.08 -8.04 -0.80
CA LEU A 51 -5.46 -7.43 0.47
C LEU A 51 -5.22 -5.92 0.46
N ILE A 52 -4.06 -5.50 -0.04
CA ILE A 52 -3.74 -4.07 -0.17
C ILE A 52 -4.72 -3.37 -1.10
N LYS A 53 -4.95 -3.91 -2.29
CA LYS A 53 -5.85 -3.31 -3.27
C LYS A 53 -7.28 -3.18 -2.72
N GLN A 54 -7.81 -4.25 -2.14
CA GLN A 54 -9.17 -4.26 -1.60
C GLN A 54 -9.31 -3.25 -0.45
N THR A 55 -8.33 -3.20 0.44
CA THR A 55 -8.33 -2.27 1.57
C THR A 55 -8.31 -0.83 1.11
N MET A 56 -7.41 -0.48 0.18
CA MET A 56 -7.31 0.87 -0.36
C MET A 56 -8.60 1.31 -1.05
N LYS A 57 -9.24 0.41 -1.80
CA LYS A 57 -10.48 0.72 -2.50
C LYS A 57 -11.66 0.85 -1.55
N LYS A 58 -11.70 0.06 -0.50
CA LYS A 58 -12.79 0.06 0.48
C LYS A 58 -12.73 1.24 1.42
N GLU A 59 -11.55 1.52 1.98
CA GLU A 59 -11.39 2.49 3.07
C GLU A 59 -11.43 3.94 2.60
N LYS A 60 -11.11 4.22 1.35
CA LYS A 60 -11.15 5.57 0.77
C LYS A 60 -10.47 6.59 1.67
N PHE A 61 -9.22 6.33 2.00
CA PHE A 61 -8.46 7.14 2.94
C PHE A 61 -8.40 8.62 2.52
N GLN A 62 -8.49 9.52 3.49
CA GLN A 62 -8.29 10.95 3.24
C GLN A 62 -6.80 11.29 3.20
N LEU A 63 -6.03 10.81 4.16
CA LEU A 63 -4.60 11.06 4.26
C LEU A 63 -3.80 9.82 3.87
N ILE A 64 -2.72 10.03 3.13
CA ILE A 64 -1.78 8.93 2.81
C ILE A 64 -1.17 8.37 4.10
N GLU A 65 -0.91 9.24 5.07
CA GLU A 65 -0.41 8.84 6.40
C GLU A 65 -1.31 7.78 7.05
N ASP A 66 -2.61 8.00 7.01
CA ASP A 66 -3.57 7.05 7.59
C ASP A 66 -3.58 5.73 6.82
N ALA A 67 -3.46 5.79 5.50
CA ALA A 67 -3.35 4.59 4.67
C ALA A 67 -2.11 3.78 5.05
N ILE A 68 -0.97 4.44 5.22
CA ILE A 68 0.28 3.79 5.60
C ILE A 68 0.16 3.14 6.97
N LEU A 69 -0.37 3.86 7.96
CA LEU A 69 -0.54 3.33 9.32
C LEU A 69 -1.50 2.13 9.34
N TYR A 70 -2.61 2.25 8.63
CA TYR A 70 -3.62 1.19 8.55
C TYR A 70 -3.06 -0.06 7.89
N LEU A 71 -2.42 0.08 6.73
CA LEU A 71 -1.85 -1.06 6.00
C LEU A 71 -0.70 -1.71 6.78
N THR A 72 0.13 -0.91 7.42
CA THR A 72 1.23 -1.42 8.26
C THR A 72 0.68 -2.31 9.37
N LYS A 73 -0.34 -1.83 10.08
CA LYS A 73 -0.98 -2.61 11.15
C LYS A 73 -1.65 -3.87 10.60
N LEU A 74 -2.40 -3.74 9.51
CA LEU A 74 -3.11 -4.85 8.90
C LEU A 74 -2.16 -5.97 8.46
N LEU A 75 -1.08 -5.61 7.77
CA LEU A 75 -0.12 -6.58 7.27
C LEU A 75 0.63 -7.28 8.42
N ASN A 76 1.03 -6.53 9.44
CA ASN A 76 1.69 -7.10 10.61
C ASN A 76 0.76 -8.00 11.44
N GLN A 77 -0.53 -7.75 11.42
CA GLN A 77 -1.51 -8.59 12.11
C GLN A 77 -1.87 -9.85 11.30
N THR A 78 -1.85 -9.74 9.98
CA THR A 78 -2.27 -10.84 9.08
C THR A 78 -1.14 -11.82 8.82
N TYR A 79 0.10 -11.35 8.74
CA TYR A 79 1.27 -12.15 8.41
C TYR A 79 2.35 -12.00 9.46
N GLU A 80 3.13 -13.07 9.66
CA GLU A 80 4.33 -13.03 10.52
C GLU A 80 5.50 -12.43 9.75
N ILE A 81 5.59 -11.11 9.73
CA ILE A 81 6.59 -10.36 8.97
C ILE A 81 7.38 -9.41 9.86
N LYS A 82 8.53 -8.97 9.36
CA LYS A 82 9.43 -8.02 10.03
C LYS A 82 9.87 -6.95 9.05
N ASN A 83 10.21 -5.78 9.60
CA ASN A 83 10.85 -4.71 8.85
C ASN A 83 10.06 -4.29 7.61
N LEU A 84 8.76 -4.15 7.77
CA LEU A 84 7.88 -3.68 6.70
C LEU A 84 8.24 -2.25 6.33
N LYS A 85 8.54 -2.05 5.04
CA LYS A 85 8.72 -0.73 4.43
C LYS A 85 7.63 -0.55 3.40
N LEU A 86 6.91 0.55 3.48
CA LEU A 86 5.75 0.83 2.65
C LEU A 86 5.81 2.26 2.15
N LYS A 87 5.66 2.44 0.85
CA LYS A 87 5.63 3.74 0.20
C LYS A 87 4.40 3.83 -0.69
N ILE A 88 3.63 4.90 -0.53
CA ILE A 88 2.46 5.18 -1.36
C ILE A 88 2.70 6.47 -2.13
N SER A 89 2.54 6.41 -3.44
CA SER A 89 2.74 7.53 -4.35
C SER A 89 1.44 7.90 -5.05
N LYS A 90 1.23 9.20 -5.22
CA LYS A 90 0.17 9.77 -6.08
C LYS A 90 0.86 10.43 -7.27
N PRO A 91 1.06 9.73 -8.39
CA PRO A 91 1.88 10.25 -9.48
C PRO A 91 1.25 11.40 -10.26
N THR A 92 -0.07 11.58 -10.16
CA THR A 92 -0.79 12.59 -10.96
C THR A 92 -1.42 13.70 -10.16
N ILE A 93 -1.23 13.74 -8.83
CA ILE A 93 -1.90 14.75 -7.99
C ILE A 93 -1.35 16.16 -8.27
N LEU A 94 -0.07 16.28 -8.55
CA LEU A 94 0.55 17.53 -8.93
C LEU A 94 1.17 17.38 -10.32
N LYS A 95 1.17 18.49 -11.08
CA LYS A 95 1.64 18.49 -12.46
C LYS A 95 3.15 18.29 -12.57
N ASP A 96 3.91 18.84 -11.65
CA ASP A 96 5.35 19.00 -11.80
C ASP A 96 6.17 17.99 -11.00
N CYS A 97 5.52 17.13 -10.20
CA CYS A 97 6.24 16.17 -9.37
C CYS A 97 5.35 14.98 -9.00
N ILE A 98 6.02 13.93 -8.51
CA ILE A 98 5.33 12.78 -7.92
C ILE A 98 5.38 12.94 -6.40
N VAL A 99 4.23 12.89 -5.77
CA VAL A 99 4.13 12.97 -4.30
C VAL A 99 4.11 11.57 -3.73
N SER A 100 4.96 11.31 -2.74
CA SER A 100 5.04 10.02 -2.06
C SER A 100 5.22 10.21 -0.57
N LEU A 101 4.67 9.29 0.20
CA LEU A 101 4.94 9.17 1.62
C LEU A 101 5.38 7.74 1.91
N SER A 102 6.23 7.58 2.91
CA SER A 102 6.67 6.27 3.37
C SER A 102 6.79 6.24 4.89
N ASN A 103 6.73 5.04 5.44
CA ASN A 103 6.96 4.85 6.86
C ASN A 103 8.44 4.87 7.23
#